data_31b1ef8219005d0788021ded385e1a56
#
_entry.id   31b1ef8219005d0788021ded385e1a56
#
_cell.length_a   1.000
_cell.length_b   1.000
_cell.length_c   1.000
_cell.angle_alpha   90.00
_cell.angle_beta   90.00
_cell.angle_gamma   90.00
#
_symmetry.space_group_name_H-M   'P 1'
#
loop_
_entity.id
_entity.type
_entity.pdbx_description
1 polymer ?
#
loop_
_entity_poly.entity_id
_entity_poly.type
_entity_poly.pdbx_seq_one_letter_code
_entity_poly.pdbx_strand_id
1 'polypeptide(L)'
;MKKVLVFLAAVALAGFAMGDMAFAAEEKPLTLIYQSVYPKGHLRYGINEEMLDTIEAQSKGRIKFDRHYTEPVSQKEALNALTRGTIDILVAYPTYYDGKIAIGDWQQLPANFRNATDAYELTVAGPVADIMDKVYMKYAQVKYITCTPVAPYNFQVAKKSKKIKTFEDFKGMKIRSAGGSASIALKMMGASPVMTIGGEYYQAMQKGVVDAGLMTTYSLKQYRLWEVADQVVDPPLVGYATTFMWMSLKAWDKLSKDQQEMFLKVARSRELWDKWVKVHEQEQDGAIIAEAKSRGVEFYVLPEAEAEKMYKATMPVWDWYITECERQGTGAEAREVRKLILDRFYANKK
;
A
#
# COMPACT_ATOMS: atom_id res chain seq x y z
N MET A 1 84.41 -23.54 -3.80
CA MET A 1 83.67 -22.37 -3.25
C MET A 1 82.82 -21.62 -4.30
N LYS A 2 82.21 -22.31 -5.28
CA LYS A 2 81.33 -21.67 -6.32
C LYS A 2 79.92 -22.31 -6.47
N LYS A 3 79.47 -23.15 -5.51
CA LYS A 3 78.15 -23.83 -5.57
C LYS A 3 77.20 -23.46 -4.43
N VAL A 4 77.55 -22.53 -3.55
CA VAL A 4 76.73 -22.13 -2.41
C VAL A 4 76.03 -20.78 -2.66
N LEU A 5 76.40 -19.98 -3.69
CA LEU A 5 75.83 -18.66 -3.96
C LEU A 5 74.60 -18.67 -4.90
N VAL A 6 74.26 -19.82 -5.49
CA VAL A 6 73.08 -19.88 -6.42
C VAL A 6 71.78 -20.29 -5.70
N PHE A 7 71.91 -20.81 -4.46
CA PHE A 7 70.73 -21.26 -3.72
C PHE A 7 70.02 -20.15 -2.86
N LEU A 8 70.71 -19.03 -2.63
CA LEU A 8 70.15 -17.90 -1.86
C LEU A 8 69.42 -16.83 -2.70
N ALA A 9 69.57 -16.84 -4.01
CA ALA A 9 68.87 -15.91 -4.91
C ALA A 9 67.50 -16.41 -5.37
N ALA A 10 67.20 -17.71 -5.23
CA ALA A 10 65.94 -18.29 -5.64
C ALA A 10 64.85 -18.23 -4.53
N VAL A 11 65.21 -17.97 -3.27
CA VAL A 11 64.26 -17.86 -2.15
C VAL A 11 63.74 -16.41 -1.95
N ALA A 12 64.46 -15.40 -2.46
CA ALA A 12 64.07 -14.00 -2.34
C ALA A 12 63.08 -13.54 -3.40
N LEU A 13 62.85 -14.31 -4.49
CA LEU A 13 61.84 -13.97 -5.52
C LEU A 13 60.48 -14.67 -5.35
N ALA A 14 60.39 -15.65 -4.44
CA ALA A 14 59.10 -16.28 -4.11
C ALA A 14 58.34 -15.59 -2.96
N GLY A 15 58.97 -14.62 -2.28
CA GLY A 15 58.37 -13.88 -1.16
C GLY A 15 57.62 -12.59 -1.54
N PHE A 16 57.64 -12.18 -2.82
CA PHE A 16 57.03 -10.90 -3.25
C PHE A 16 55.73 -11.05 -4.05
N ALA A 17 55.21 -12.27 -4.22
CA ALA A 17 53.97 -12.54 -4.93
C ALA A 17 52.81 -12.96 -3.99
N MET A 18 52.98 -12.84 -2.65
CA MET A 18 51.93 -13.11 -1.64
C MET A 18 51.52 -11.84 -0.86
N GLY A 19 51.70 -10.66 -1.44
CA GLY A 19 51.24 -9.41 -0.88
C GLY A 19 50.01 -8.94 -1.64
N ASP A 20 48.89 -8.89 -0.95
CA ASP A 20 47.56 -8.31 -1.33
C ASP A 20 46.48 -9.29 -1.81
N MET A 21 46.37 -10.46 -1.21
CA MET A 21 45.01 -10.93 -0.88
C MET A 21 44.59 -10.26 0.44
N ALA A 22 44.28 -8.99 0.39
CA ALA A 22 43.45 -8.36 1.41
C ALA A 22 42.12 -9.15 1.40
N PHE A 23 41.95 -10.03 2.36
CA PHE A 23 40.63 -10.51 2.74
C PHE A 23 39.84 -9.23 3.07
N ALA A 24 39.09 -8.74 2.10
CA ALA A 24 38.04 -7.76 2.38
C ALA A 24 37.21 -8.42 3.48
N ALA A 25 37.31 -7.91 4.69
CA ALA A 25 36.48 -8.36 5.79
C ALA A 25 35.06 -8.31 5.26
N GLU A 26 34.38 -9.45 5.23
CA GLU A 26 33.00 -9.54 4.76
C GLU A 26 32.19 -8.63 5.69
N GLU A 27 31.83 -7.42 5.22
CA GLU A 27 31.05 -6.49 6.00
C GLU A 27 29.76 -7.21 6.39
N LYS A 28 29.45 -7.22 7.70
CA LYS A 28 28.22 -7.83 8.19
C LYS A 28 27.04 -7.22 7.45
N PRO A 29 26.11 -8.04 6.95
CA PRO A 29 24.92 -7.53 6.28
C PRO A 29 24.18 -6.54 7.17
N LEU A 30 23.69 -5.46 6.57
CA LEU A 30 22.72 -4.58 7.21
C LEU A 30 21.37 -5.29 7.26
N THR A 31 20.95 -5.70 8.46
CA THR A 31 19.65 -6.31 8.66
C THR A 31 18.65 -5.23 9.05
N LEU A 32 17.57 -5.10 8.28
CA LEU A 32 16.48 -4.12 8.48
C LEU A 32 15.24 -4.83 9.02
N ILE A 33 14.67 -4.31 10.10
CA ILE A 33 13.42 -4.82 10.69
C ILE A 33 12.26 -4.31 9.84
N TYR A 34 11.63 -5.25 9.14
CA TYR A 34 10.47 -4.98 8.29
C TYR A 34 9.19 -5.41 8.99
N GLN A 35 8.19 -4.52 9.02
CA GLN A 35 6.85 -4.82 9.51
C GLN A 35 5.79 -4.54 8.45
N SER A 36 4.88 -5.49 8.25
CA SER A 36 3.69 -5.35 7.41
C SER A 36 2.40 -5.43 8.23
N VAL A 37 1.38 -4.67 7.84
CA VAL A 37 0.02 -4.83 8.37
C VAL A 37 -0.64 -6.12 7.91
N TYR A 38 -0.13 -6.75 6.86
CA TYR A 38 -0.67 -7.99 6.33
C TYR A 38 -0.11 -9.21 7.09
N PRO A 39 -0.94 -10.22 7.39
CA PRO A 39 -0.44 -11.50 7.85
C PRO A 39 0.34 -12.22 6.75
N LYS A 40 1.24 -13.10 7.13
CA LYS A 40 1.98 -13.93 6.18
C LYS A 40 1.00 -14.71 5.27
N GLY A 41 1.27 -14.73 3.98
CA GLY A 41 0.41 -15.41 3.00
C GLY A 41 -0.86 -14.65 2.60
N HIS A 42 -1.00 -13.39 2.99
CA HIS A 42 -2.09 -12.55 2.51
C HIS A 42 -2.05 -12.39 0.98
N LEU A 43 -3.21 -12.47 0.32
CA LEU A 43 -3.32 -12.50 -1.14
C LEU A 43 -2.66 -11.31 -1.86
N ARG A 44 -2.63 -10.15 -1.23
CA ARG A 44 -2.08 -8.90 -1.80
C ARG A 44 -0.67 -8.58 -1.31
N TYR A 45 -0.01 -9.52 -0.66
CA TYR A 45 1.30 -9.27 -0.05
C TYR A 45 2.48 -9.63 -0.96
N GLY A 46 2.29 -10.49 -1.94
CA GLY A 46 3.36 -11.05 -2.78
C GLY A 46 4.27 -10.02 -3.45
N ILE A 47 3.75 -8.87 -3.88
CA ILE A 47 4.57 -7.79 -4.45
C ILE A 47 5.63 -7.28 -3.46
N ASN A 48 5.27 -7.13 -2.18
CA ASN A 48 6.22 -6.66 -1.16
C ASN A 48 7.29 -7.72 -0.88
N GLU A 49 6.92 -9.02 -0.83
CA GLU A 49 7.87 -10.11 -0.67
C GLU A 49 8.89 -10.15 -1.81
N GLU A 50 8.41 -10.12 -3.05
CA GLU A 50 9.27 -10.14 -4.23
C GLU A 50 10.19 -8.91 -4.30
N MET A 51 9.69 -7.74 -3.87
CA MET A 51 10.47 -6.51 -3.76
C MET A 51 11.64 -6.71 -2.78
N LEU A 52 11.37 -7.25 -1.58
CA LEU A 52 12.39 -7.49 -0.57
C LEU A 52 13.40 -8.52 -1.06
N ASP A 53 12.95 -9.65 -1.64
CA ASP A 53 13.81 -10.69 -2.20
C ASP A 53 14.71 -10.13 -3.30
N THR A 54 14.17 -9.28 -4.17
CA THR A 54 14.93 -8.62 -5.24
C THR A 54 16.02 -7.69 -4.69
N ILE A 55 15.70 -6.93 -3.63
CA ILE A 55 16.66 -6.04 -2.97
C ILE A 55 17.77 -6.87 -2.30
N GLU A 56 17.42 -7.95 -1.61
CA GLU A 56 18.42 -8.87 -1.03
C GLU A 56 19.37 -9.42 -2.09
N ALA A 57 18.82 -9.89 -3.21
CA ALA A 57 19.59 -10.45 -4.32
C ALA A 57 20.48 -9.39 -4.99
N GLN A 58 19.94 -8.22 -5.34
CA GLN A 58 20.71 -7.15 -6.00
C GLN A 58 21.77 -6.53 -5.09
N SER A 59 21.53 -6.49 -3.79
CA SER A 59 22.55 -6.09 -2.81
C SER A 59 23.63 -7.14 -2.59
N LYS A 60 23.53 -8.31 -3.24
CA LYS A 60 24.41 -9.48 -3.01
C LYS A 60 24.45 -9.89 -1.53
N GLY A 61 23.31 -9.83 -0.86
CA GLY A 61 23.16 -10.17 0.55
C GLY A 61 23.70 -9.14 1.54
N ARG A 62 24.14 -7.95 1.07
CA ARG A 62 24.57 -6.85 1.97
C ARG A 62 23.41 -6.18 2.69
N ILE A 63 22.19 -6.27 2.14
CA ILE A 63 20.95 -5.88 2.80
C ILE A 63 20.15 -7.15 3.04
N LYS A 64 19.63 -7.33 4.24
CA LYS A 64 18.72 -8.41 4.65
C LYS A 64 17.53 -7.86 5.39
N PHE A 65 16.44 -8.60 5.42
CA PHE A 65 15.22 -8.20 6.11
C PHE A 65 14.83 -9.21 7.18
N ASP A 66 14.67 -8.72 8.41
CA ASP A 66 13.97 -9.43 9.48
C ASP A 66 12.48 -9.13 9.34
N ARG A 67 11.71 -10.10 8.79
CA ARG A 67 10.34 -9.90 8.29
C ARG A 67 9.31 -10.26 9.33
N HIS A 68 8.54 -9.27 9.76
CA HIS A 68 7.44 -9.39 10.72
C HIS A 68 6.10 -9.07 10.06
N TYR A 69 5.08 -9.86 10.41
CA TYR A 69 3.74 -9.78 9.86
C TYR A 69 2.76 -9.48 10.99
N THR A 70 2.15 -8.26 10.95
CA THR A 70 1.25 -7.73 11.97
C THR A 70 1.90 -7.37 13.33
N GLU A 71 3.11 -7.81 13.57
CA GLU A 71 3.96 -7.56 14.75
C GLU A 71 5.36 -7.09 14.31
N PRO A 72 6.25 -6.62 15.18
CA PRO A 72 6.18 -6.67 16.66
C PRO A 72 5.41 -5.52 17.32
N VAL A 73 4.95 -4.54 16.57
CA VAL A 73 4.27 -3.35 17.09
C VAL A 73 2.82 -3.32 16.61
N SER A 74 1.88 -2.89 17.46
CA SER A 74 0.49 -2.73 17.04
C SER A 74 0.36 -1.74 15.87
N GLN A 75 -0.62 -1.96 15.00
CA GLN A 75 -0.82 -1.10 13.81
C GLN A 75 -0.98 0.39 14.18
N LYS A 76 -1.62 0.71 15.31
CA LYS A 76 -1.81 2.08 15.77
C LYS A 76 -0.50 2.78 16.14
N GLU A 77 0.46 2.04 16.66
CA GLU A 77 1.76 2.55 17.11
C GLU A 77 2.88 2.39 16.07
N ALA A 78 2.64 1.68 14.98
CA ALA A 78 3.69 1.30 14.03
C ALA A 78 4.39 2.52 13.39
N LEU A 79 3.66 3.59 13.05
CA LEU A 79 4.28 4.80 12.50
C LEU A 79 5.18 5.50 13.55
N ASN A 80 4.77 5.52 14.82
CA ASN A 80 5.62 6.05 15.90
C ASN A 80 6.87 5.19 16.10
N ALA A 81 6.73 3.86 16.04
CA ALA A 81 7.84 2.93 16.16
C ALA A 81 8.85 3.11 15.01
N LEU A 82 8.34 3.33 13.78
CA LEU A 82 9.16 3.65 12.62
C LEU A 82 9.94 4.96 12.81
N THR A 83 9.26 6.03 13.23
CA THR A 83 9.90 7.33 13.50
C THR A 83 11.00 7.21 14.55
N ARG A 84 10.80 6.42 15.60
CA ARG A 84 11.81 6.17 16.64
C ARG A 84 12.94 5.22 16.17
N GLY A 85 12.74 4.49 15.08
CA GLY A 85 13.67 3.47 14.58
C GLY A 85 13.62 2.17 15.38
N THR A 86 12.48 1.86 16.01
CA THR A 86 12.21 0.54 16.63
C THR A 86 11.95 -0.52 15.56
N ILE A 87 11.34 -0.12 14.45
CA ILE A 87 11.28 -0.85 13.19
C ILE A 87 11.91 0.03 12.11
N ASP A 88 12.46 -0.59 11.07
CA ASP A 88 13.19 0.12 10.02
C ASP A 88 12.31 0.38 8.79
N ILE A 89 11.41 -0.56 8.46
CA ILE A 89 10.48 -0.46 7.32
C ILE A 89 9.07 -0.81 7.79
N LEU A 90 8.10 -0.01 7.35
CA LEU A 90 6.68 -0.23 7.62
C LEU A 90 5.89 -0.26 6.31
N VAL A 91 5.07 -1.29 6.11
CA VAL A 91 4.01 -1.32 5.10
C VAL A 91 2.66 -1.27 5.80
N ALA A 92 1.92 -0.19 5.58
CA ALA A 92 0.61 0.00 6.21
C ALA A 92 -0.32 0.88 5.39
N TYR A 93 -1.60 0.89 5.76
CA TYR A 93 -2.57 1.84 5.21
C TYR A 93 -2.36 3.22 5.84
N PRO A 94 -2.12 4.29 5.04
CA PRO A 94 -1.91 5.63 5.58
C PRO A 94 -3.10 6.14 6.39
N THR A 95 -4.32 5.72 6.07
CA THR A 95 -5.55 6.08 6.79
C THR A 95 -5.59 5.67 8.26
N TYR A 96 -4.74 4.73 8.68
CA TYR A 96 -4.61 4.41 10.10
C TYR A 96 -3.91 5.51 10.91
N TYR A 97 -3.32 6.47 10.21
CA TYR A 97 -2.52 7.56 10.79
C TYR A 97 -3.02 8.96 10.38
N ASP A 98 -4.22 9.06 9.81
CA ASP A 98 -4.82 10.32 9.32
C ASP A 98 -4.91 11.39 10.41
N GLY A 99 -5.14 11.02 11.66
CA GLY A 99 -5.10 11.93 12.81
C GLY A 99 -3.74 12.58 13.04
N LYS A 100 -2.66 12.05 12.46
CA LYS A 100 -1.29 12.58 12.56
C LYS A 100 -0.82 13.20 11.25
N ILE A 101 -1.12 12.57 10.13
CA ILE A 101 -0.71 12.99 8.79
C ILE A 101 -1.74 12.54 7.75
N ALA A 102 -2.69 13.43 7.46
CA ALA A 102 -3.83 13.14 6.61
C ALA A 102 -3.51 13.10 5.11
N ILE A 103 -2.35 13.62 4.69
CA ILE A 103 -2.04 13.77 3.26
C ILE A 103 -2.07 12.43 2.50
N GLY A 104 -1.81 11.31 3.15
CA GLY A 104 -1.89 9.98 2.53
C GLY A 104 -3.31 9.49 2.24
N ASP A 105 -4.35 10.14 2.76
CA ASP A 105 -5.73 9.70 2.63
C ASP A 105 -6.33 9.91 1.22
N TRP A 106 -5.60 10.58 0.30
CA TRP A 106 -6.00 10.72 -1.11
C TRP A 106 -6.39 9.41 -1.78
N GLN A 107 -5.85 8.30 -1.34
CA GLN A 107 -6.12 6.97 -1.88
C GLN A 107 -7.59 6.52 -1.74
N GLN A 108 -8.31 7.02 -0.75
CA GLN A 108 -9.72 6.70 -0.51
C GLN A 108 -10.69 7.73 -1.11
N LEU A 109 -10.18 8.77 -1.76
CA LEU A 109 -11.01 9.81 -2.34
C LEU A 109 -11.69 9.33 -3.64
N PRO A 110 -12.91 9.80 -3.93
CA PRO A 110 -13.61 9.47 -5.16
C PRO A 110 -12.84 10.02 -6.38
N ALA A 111 -12.98 9.36 -7.53
CA ALA A 111 -12.35 9.76 -8.78
C ALA A 111 -10.82 9.85 -8.70
N ASN A 112 -10.16 8.96 -7.95
CA ASN A 112 -8.71 9.02 -7.82
C ASN A 112 -7.97 8.38 -9.01
N PHE A 113 -8.29 7.15 -9.40
CA PHE A 113 -7.65 6.48 -10.55
C PHE A 113 -8.70 5.73 -11.37
N ARG A 114 -8.45 5.60 -12.68
CA ARG A 114 -9.26 4.80 -13.59
C ARG A 114 -8.74 3.37 -13.74
N ASN A 115 -7.44 3.22 -13.56
CA ASN A 115 -6.75 1.95 -13.74
C ASN A 115 -5.41 1.96 -13.01
N ALA A 116 -4.79 0.79 -12.93
CA ALA A 116 -3.51 0.61 -12.27
C ALA A 116 -2.34 1.38 -12.92
N THR A 117 -2.44 1.68 -14.23
CA THR A 117 -1.41 2.48 -14.95
C THR A 117 -1.43 3.92 -14.46
N ASP A 118 -2.60 4.55 -14.35
CA ASP A 118 -2.74 5.90 -13.81
C ASP A 118 -2.22 5.97 -12.36
N ALA A 119 -2.54 4.96 -11.56
CA ALA A 119 -2.04 4.86 -10.19
C ALA A 119 -0.51 4.80 -10.16
N TYR A 120 0.12 3.96 -10.99
CA TYR A 120 1.57 3.86 -11.07
C TYR A 120 2.24 5.18 -11.45
N GLU A 121 1.80 5.76 -12.57
CA GLU A 121 2.43 6.96 -13.14
C GLU A 121 2.31 8.20 -12.26
N LEU A 122 1.31 8.25 -11.39
CA LEU A 122 1.14 9.37 -10.45
C LEU A 122 1.80 9.10 -9.10
N THR A 123 1.67 7.90 -8.55
CA THR A 123 1.88 7.68 -7.12
C THR A 123 3.06 6.78 -6.78
N VAL A 124 3.53 5.97 -7.73
CA VAL A 124 4.70 5.09 -7.52
C VAL A 124 5.97 5.71 -8.04
N ALA A 125 5.95 6.16 -9.29
CA ALA A 125 7.11 6.75 -9.98
C ALA A 125 6.80 8.13 -10.55
N GLY A 126 5.90 8.89 -9.92
CA GLY A 126 5.41 10.16 -10.43
C GLY A 126 5.29 11.26 -9.37
N PRO A 127 4.69 12.40 -9.73
CA PRO A 127 4.74 13.61 -8.93
C PRO A 127 4.08 13.49 -7.56
N VAL A 128 3.07 12.63 -7.40
CA VAL A 128 2.46 12.39 -6.09
C VAL A 128 3.43 11.68 -5.16
N ALA A 129 4.24 10.72 -5.67
CA ALA A 129 5.27 10.08 -4.87
C ALA A 129 6.30 11.08 -4.32
N ASP A 130 6.70 12.06 -5.14
CA ASP A 130 7.64 13.11 -4.74
C ASP A 130 7.05 14.04 -3.67
N ILE A 131 5.77 14.36 -3.79
CA ILE A 131 5.06 15.14 -2.76
C ILE A 131 4.99 14.35 -1.46
N MET A 132 4.60 13.06 -1.52
CA MET A 132 4.55 12.19 -0.35
C MET A 132 5.91 12.11 0.34
N ASP A 133 6.99 11.92 -0.41
CA ASP A 133 8.34 11.85 0.15
C ASP A 133 8.70 13.13 0.93
N LYS A 134 8.52 14.29 0.33
CA LYS A 134 8.79 15.59 0.98
C LYS A 134 7.98 15.78 2.26
N VAL A 135 6.68 15.46 2.20
CA VAL A 135 5.78 15.68 3.34
C VAL A 135 6.08 14.68 4.47
N TYR A 136 6.23 13.39 4.17
CA TYR A 136 6.52 12.40 5.20
C TYR A 136 7.90 12.60 5.84
N MET A 137 8.91 13.02 5.07
CA MET A 137 10.20 13.40 5.64
C MET A 137 10.08 14.59 6.61
N LYS A 138 9.34 15.63 6.24
CA LYS A 138 9.21 16.85 7.03
C LYS A 138 8.36 16.66 8.30
N TYR A 139 7.21 16.00 8.15
CA TYR A 139 6.20 15.98 9.22
C TYR A 139 6.16 14.67 10.01
N ALA A 140 6.60 13.55 9.43
CA ALA A 140 6.62 12.24 10.10
C ALA A 140 8.03 11.70 10.35
N GLN A 141 9.08 12.37 9.87
CA GLN A 141 10.49 11.95 10.02
C GLN A 141 10.74 10.53 9.46
N VAL A 142 10.08 10.20 8.33
CA VAL A 142 10.24 8.93 7.63
C VAL A 142 10.39 9.16 6.13
N LYS A 143 11.14 8.28 5.46
CA LYS A 143 11.29 8.25 4.01
C LYS A 143 10.10 7.53 3.40
N TYR A 144 9.39 8.15 2.46
CA TYR A 144 8.43 7.47 1.62
C TYR A 144 9.17 6.69 0.53
N ILE A 145 8.96 5.39 0.49
CA ILE A 145 9.63 4.51 -0.49
C ILE A 145 8.75 4.35 -1.72
N THR A 146 7.53 3.85 -1.53
CA THR A 146 6.58 3.56 -2.60
C THR A 146 5.18 3.35 -2.03
N CYS A 147 4.21 3.20 -2.92
CA CYS A 147 2.91 2.65 -2.54
C CYS A 147 2.60 1.40 -3.36
N THR A 148 1.74 0.56 -2.82
CA THR A 148 1.23 -0.62 -3.50
C THR A 148 -0.28 -0.51 -3.56
N PRO A 149 -0.88 -0.35 -4.73
CA PRO A 149 -2.32 -0.42 -4.88
C PRO A 149 -2.77 -1.85 -4.64
N VAL A 150 -3.79 -1.98 -3.86
CA VAL A 150 -4.31 -3.28 -3.46
C VAL A 150 -5.46 -3.71 -4.38
N ALA A 151 -6.47 -2.88 -4.52
CA ALA A 151 -7.60 -3.06 -5.43
C ALA A 151 -8.60 -1.89 -5.30
N PRO A 152 -9.48 -1.68 -6.29
CA PRO A 152 -10.62 -0.78 -6.13
C PRO A 152 -11.59 -1.28 -5.04
N TYR A 153 -12.23 -0.34 -4.37
CA TYR A 153 -13.27 -0.64 -3.40
C TYR A 153 -14.60 -0.95 -4.07
N ASN A 154 -15.34 -1.89 -3.49
CA ASN A 154 -16.75 -2.15 -3.79
C ASN A 154 -17.57 -2.27 -2.50
N PHE A 155 -18.88 -2.31 -2.61
CA PHE A 155 -19.75 -2.52 -1.46
C PHE A 155 -20.13 -3.99 -1.38
N GLN A 156 -19.89 -4.61 -0.23
CA GLN A 156 -20.30 -5.98 0.06
C GLN A 156 -21.46 -5.94 1.03
N VAL A 157 -22.63 -6.42 0.59
CA VAL A 157 -23.89 -6.29 1.31
C VAL A 157 -24.22 -7.57 2.05
N ALA A 158 -24.54 -7.44 3.33
CA ALA A 158 -24.88 -8.59 4.19
C ALA A 158 -26.15 -9.31 3.71
N LYS A 159 -26.19 -10.64 3.83
CA LYS A 159 -27.34 -11.51 3.47
C LYS A 159 -28.67 -11.08 4.09
N LYS A 160 -28.59 -10.50 5.29
CA LYS A 160 -29.80 -10.09 6.06
C LYS A 160 -30.22 -8.65 5.82
N SER A 161 -29.43 -7.92 5.00
CA SER A 161 -29.69 -6.49 4.75
C SER A 161 -30.40 -6.27 3.43
N LYS A 162 -30.99 -5.07 3.29
CA LYS A 162 -31.58 -4.62 2.03
C LYS A 162 -30.49 -4.58 0.94
N LYS A 163 -30.81 -5.05 -0.25
CA LYS A 163 -29.93 -4.96 -1.42
C LYS A 163 -29.79 -3.53 -1.89
N ILE A 164 -28.59 -3.20 -2.39
CA ILE A 164 -28.31 -1.92 -3.02
C ILE A 164 -28.55 -2.07 -4.52
N LYS A 165 -29.49 -1.29 -5.07
CA LYS A 165 -29.81 -1.23 -6.48
C LYS A 165 -29.82 0.18 -7.03
N THR A 166 -29.96 1.18 -6.17
CA THR A 166 -29.99 2.60 -6.47
C THR A 166 -29.15 3.38 -5.47
N PHE A 167 -28.83 4.64 -5.79
CA PHE A 167 -28.14 5.53 -4.86
C PHE A 167 -28.92 5.74 -3.54
N GLU A 168 -30.24 5.82 -3.61
CA GLU A 168 -31.09 6.03 -2.43
C GLU A 168 -31.03 4.85 -1.44
N ASP A 169 -30.62 3.67 -1.87
CA ASP A 169 -30.52 2.50 -1.00
C ASP A 169 -29.42 2.61 0.05
N PHE A 170 -28.45 3.49 -0.16
CA PHE A 170 -27.39 3.76 0.82
C PHE A 170 -27.89 4.50 2.07
N LYS A 171 -29.00 5.23 1.95
CA LYS A 171 -29.53 6.06 3.03
C LYS A 171 -29.88 5.25 4.28
N GLY A 172 -29.25 5.64 5.40
CA GLY A 172 -29.45 5.00 6.70
C GLY A 172 -28.74 3.66 6.89
N MET A 173 -28.12 3.08 5.84
CA MET A 173 -27.36 1.85 5.99
C MET A 173 -26.12 2.04 6.88
N LYS A 174 -25.90 1.09 7.78
CA LYS A 174 -24.66 1.01 8.56
C LYS A 174 -23.58 0.35 7.69
N ILE A 175 -22.63 1.14 7.22
CA ILE A 175 -21.61 0.68 6.27
C ILE A 175 -20.23 0.73 6.92
N ARG A 176 -19.56 -0.42 6.93
CA ARG A 176 -18.17 -0.53 7.38
C ARG A 176 -17.24 0.29 6.49
N SER A 177 -16.34 1.05 7.11
CA SER A 177 -15.19 1.69 6.46
C SER A 177 -13.91 1.52 7.26
N ALA A 178 -12.78 1.84 6.65
CA ALA A 178 -11.49 1.89 7.34
C ALA A 178 -11.24 3.20 8.11
N GLY A 179 -12.14 4.18 8.01
CA GLY A 179 -11.96 5.53 8.56
C GLY A 179 -11.74 6.58 7.48
N GLY A 180 -11.19 7.74 7.86
CA GLY A 180 -10.78 8.80 6.96
C GLY A 180 -11.85 9.31 6.00
N SER A 181 -11.41 9.73 4.80
CA SER A 181 -12.26 10.27 3.74
C SER A 181 -13.36 9.30 3.30
N ALA A 182 -13.13 7.98 3.37
CA ALA A 182 -14.16 6.99 3.05
C ALA A 182 -15.37 7.09 4.00
N SER A 183 -15.15 7.31 5.30
CA SER A 183 -16.23 7.53 6.26
C SER A 183 -17.02 8.82 5.96
N ILE A 184 -16.33 9.87 5.51
CA ILE A 184 -16.95 11.14 5.13
C ILE A 184 -17.79 10.96 3.86
N ALA A 185 -17.24 10.25 2.85
CA ALA A 185 -17.97 9.92 1.63
C ALA A 185 -19.27 9.17 1.93
N LEU A 186 -19.22 8.16 2.80
CA LEU A 186 -20.40 7.40 3.22
C LEU A 186 -21.46 8.29 3.90
N LYS A 187 -21.05 9.23 4.77
CA LYS A 187 -21.96 10.21 5.38
C LYS A 187 -22.62 11.09 4.31
N MET A 188 -21.87 11.55 3.31
CA MET A 188 -22.40 12.36 2.21
C MET A 188 -23.40 11.59 1.34
N MET A 189 -23.27 10.26 1.28
CA MET A 189 -24.25 9.37 0.64
C MET A 189 -25.49 9.11 1.52
N GLY A 190 -25.55 9.67 2.72
CA GLY A 190 -26.63 9.44 3.67
C GLY A 190 -26.51 8.14 4.47
N ALA A 191 -25.40 7.42 4.35
CA ALA A 191 -25.13 6.22 5.14
C ALA A 191 -24.55 6.55 6.53
N SER A 192 -24.55 5.56 7.41
CA SER A 192 -23.96 5.62 8.74
C SER A 192 -22.66 4.81 8.77
N PRO A 193 -21.48 5.44 8.67
CA PRO A 193 -20.22 4.71 8.67
C PRO A 193 -19.92 4.10 10.03
N VAL A 194 -19.45 2.85 10.00
CA VAL A 194 -18.97 2.11 11.18
C VAL A 194 -17.49 1.75 10.94
N MET A 195 -16.60 2.33 11.74
CA MET A 195 -15.17 2.08 11.59
C MET A 195 -14.80 0.75 12.24
N THR A 196 -14.23 -0.19 11.45
CA THR A 196 -13.63 -1.42 11.95
C THR A 196 -12.40 -1.80 11.11
N ILE A 197 -11.44 -2.51 11.71
CA ILE A 197 -10.34 -3.11 10.97
C ILE A 197 -10.83 -4.31 10.14
N GLY A 198 -10.08 -4.67 9.07
CA GLY A 198 -10.49 -5.72 8.14
C GLY A 198 -10.79 -7.08 8.81
N GLY A 199 -9.97 -7.49 9.79
CA GLY A 199 -10.14 -8.77 10.50
C GLY A 199 -11.43 -8.88 11.34
N GLU A 200 -12.03 -7.76 11.73
CA GLU A 200 -13.27 -7.73 12.52
C GLU A 200 -14.53 -7.71 11.65
N TYR A 201 -14.37 -7.46 10.34
CA TYR A 201 -15.49 -7.19 9.45
C TYR A 201 -16.45 -8.38 9.29
N TYR A 202 -15.93 -9.61 9.20
CA TYR A 202 -16.76 -10.81 9.12
C TYR A 202 -17.75 -10.89 10.30
N GLN A 203 -17.24 -10.69 11.52
CA GLN A 203 -18.07 -10.75 12.72
C GLN A 203 -19.07 -9.59 12.81
N ALA A 204 -18.65 -8.39 12.41
CA ALA A 204 -19.53 -7.22 12.37
C ALA A 204 -20.73 -7.45 11.43
N MET A 205 -20.47 -8.03 10.25
CA MET A 205 -21.54 -8.37 9.29
C MET A 205 -22.41 -9.52 9.80
N GLN A 206 -21.81 -10.59 10.33
CA GLN A 206 -22.54 -11.76 10.86
C GLN A 206 -23.50 -11.37 11.98
N LYS A 207 -23.06 -10.48 12.88
CA LYS A 207 -23.86 -10.00 14.05
C LYS A 207 -24.83 -8.88 13.68
N GLY A 208 -24.86 -8.38 12.45
CA GLY A 208 -25.72 -7.27 12.02
C GLY A 208 -25.31 -5.91 12.58
N VAL A 209 -24.05 -5.75 13.01
CA VAL A 209 -23.49 -4.46 13.41
C VAL A 209 -23.40 -3.54 12.20
N VAL A 210 -23.13 -4.12 11.02
CA VAL A 210 -23.12 -3.44 9.73
C VAL A 210 -24.02 -4.12 8.72
N ASP A 211 -24.64 -3.33 7.84
CA ASP A 211 -25.52 -3.77 6.76
C ASP A 211 -24.70 -4.06 5.48
N ALA A 212 -23.61 -3.34 5.31
CA ALA A 212 -22.67 -3.51 4.20
C ALA A 212 -21.26 -3.09 4.63
N GLY A 213 -20.28 -3.28 3.76
CA GLY A 213 -18.94 -2.74 3.97
C GLY A 213 -18.29 -2.32 2.67
N LEU A 214 -17.54 -1.23 2.76
CA LEU A 214 -16.63 -0.79 1.72
C LEU A 214 -15.35 -1.61 1.84
N MET A 215 -15.15 -2.53 0.91
CA MET A 215 -14.04 -3.48 0.87
C MET A 215 -13.62 -3.75 -0.57
N THR A 216 -12.63 -4.58 -0.76
CA THR A 216 -12.11 -4.98 -2.07
C THR A 216 -12.53 -6.40 -2.41
N THR A 217 -12.56 -6.78 -3.69
CA THR A 217 -13.01 -8.11 -4.15
C THR A 217 -12.27 -9.25 -3.46
N TYR A 218 -10.95 -9.16 -3.30
CA TYR A 218 -10.17 -10.23 -2.66
C TYR A 218 -10.59 -10.52 -1.22
N SER A 219 -11.21 -9.56 -0.53
CA SER A 219 -11.65 -9.74 0.85
C SER A 219 -12.76 -10.78 0.99
N LEU A 220 -13.52 -11.05 -0.08
CA LEU A 220 -14.51 -12.14 -0.10
C LEU A 220 -13.85 -13.47 0.25
N LYS A 221 -12.67 -13.75 -0.31
CA LYS A 221 -11.89 -14.96 -0.03
C LYS A 221 -11.08 -14.83 1.26
N GLN A 222 -10.37 -13.73 1.40
CA GLN A 222 -9.46 -13.50 2.53
C GLN A 222 -10.15 -13.62 3.89
N TYR A 223 -11.39 -13.13 3.99
CA TYR A 223 -12.19 -13.13 5.22
C TYR A 223 -13.43 -14.01 5.14
N ARG A 224 -13.57 -14.85 4.09
CA ARG A 224 -14.71 -15.74 3.84
C ARG A 224 -16.05 -15.01 3.82
N LEU A 225 -16.06 -13.77 3.31
CA LEU A 225 -17.25 -12.89 3.41
C LEU A 225 -18.45 -13.40 2.62
N TRP A 226 -18.27 -14.24 1.61
CA TRP A 226 -19.38 -14.92 0.92
C TRP A 226 -20.28 -15.79 1.83
N GLU A 227 -19.83 -16.10 3.06
CA GLU A 227 -20.67 -16.79 4.03
C GLU A 227 -21.72 -15.87 4.65
N VAL A 228 -21.44 -14.59 4.76
CA VAL A 228 -22.27 -13.56 5.41
C VAL A 228 -22.76 -12.47 4.48
N ALA A 229 -22.17 -12.32 3.30
CA ALA A 229 -22.60 -11.41 2.22
C ALA A 229 -23.11 -12.19 1.03
N ASP A 230 -24.06 -11.62 0.28
CA ASP A 230 -24.63 -12.23 -0.93
C ASP A 230 -24.84 -11.22 -2.08
N GLN A 231 -24.31 -9.99 -1.94
CA GLN A 231 -24.23 -9.02 -3.02
C GLN A 231 -22.91 -8.25 -2.93
N VAL A 232 -22.30 -8.06 -4.09
CA VAL A 232 -21.19 -7.12 -4.32
C VAL A 232 -21.68 -6.06 -5.30
N VAL A 233 -21.54 -4.79 -4.96
CA VAL A 233 -21.99 -3.67 -5.79
C VAL A 233 -20.77 -2.93 -6.33
N ASP A 234 -20.67 -2.87 -7.64
CA ASP A 234 -19.78 -2.02 -8.41
C ASP A 234 -20.56 -0.83 -8.99
N PRO A 235 -19.95 0.29 -9.22
CA PRO A 235 -18.58 0.56 -9.62
C PRO A 235 -17.65 0.95 -8.47
N PRO A 236 -16.32 0.93 -8.71
CA PRO A 236 -15.32 1.42 -7.79
C PRO A 236 -15.27 2.95 -7.80
N LEU A 237 -16.31 3.60 -7.28
CA LEU A 237 -16.41 5.07 -7.22
C LEU A 237 -15.67 5.68 -6.03
N VAL A 238 -15.25 4.85 -5.11
CA VAL A 238 -14.59 5.26 -3.87
C VAL A 238 -13.21 4.65 -3.81
N GLY A 239 -12.25 5.33 -4.44
CA GLY A 239 -10.84 5.09 -4.23
C GLY A 239 -10.27 3.69 -4.54
N TYR A 240 -8.97 3.61 -4.44
CA TYR A 240 -8.20 2.37 -4.44
C TYR A 240 -7.62 2.13 -3.06
N ALA A 241 -7.82 0.95 -2.49
CA ALA A 241 -7.08 0.55 -1.31
C ALA A 241 -5.58 0.52 -1.66
N THR A 242 -4.79 1.30 -0.95
CA THR A 242 -3.36 1.44 -1.22
C THR A 242 -2.59 1.39 0.09
N THR A 243 -1.57 0.57 0.17
CA THR A 243 -0.62 0.60 1.27
C THR A 243 0.61 1.41 0.89
N PHE A 244 1.18 2.10 1.84
CA PHE A 244 2.44 2.79 1.69
C PHE A 244 3.55 1.97 2.34
N MET A 245 4.74 2.05 1.74
CA MET A 245 5.98 1.58 2.33
C MET A 245 6.80 2.80 2.76
N TRP A 246 7.10 2.87 4.03
CA TRP A 246 7.99 3.88 4.60
C TRP A 246 9.21 3.23 5.22
N MET A 247 10.31 3.97 5.25
CA MET A 247 11.54 3.60 5.95
C MET A 247 11.88 4.68 6.97
N SER A 248 12.37 4.28 8.16
CA SER A 248 12.88 5.24 9.15
C SER A 248 14.07 5.99 8.55
N LEU A 249 14.22 7.29 8.82
CA LEU A 249 15.39 8.05 8.37
C LEU A 249 16.69 7.46 8.91
N LYS A 250 16.67 6.92 10.14
CA LYS A 250 17.82 6.26 10.74
C LYS A 250 18.28 5.03 9.93
N ALA A 251 17.34 4.26 9.36
CA ALA A 251 17.67 3.13 8.50
C ALA A 251 18.11 3.59 7.11
N TRP A 252 17.43 4.60 6.56
CA TRP A 252 17.74 5.19 5.27
C TRP A 252 19.18 5.74 5.22
N ASP A 253 19.60 6.45 6.26
CA ASP A 253 20.92 7.06 6.36
C ASP A 253 22.06 6.03 6.55
N LYS A 254 21.74 4.78 6.93
CA LYS A 254 22.71 3.67 6.96
C LYS A 254 23.01 3.09 5.56
N LEU A 255 22.13 3.33 4.59
CA LEU A 255 22.33 2.87 3.22
C LEU A 255 23.30 3.81 2.49
N SER A 256 24.24 3.25 1.73
CA SER A 256 25.03 4.02 0.79
C SER A 256 24.12 4.63 -0.30
N LYS A 257 24.59 5.66 -1.00
CA LYS A 257 23.82 6.27 -2.10
C LYS A 257 23.44 5.25 -3.16
N ASP A 258 24.36 4.37 -3.56
CA ASP A 258 24.08 3.32 -4.54
C ASP A 258 23.02 2.33 -4.03
N GLN A 259 23.04 2.01 -2.71
CA GLN A 259 22.02 1.18 -2.09
C GLN A 259 20.65 1.89 -2.04
N GLN A 260 20.62 3.18 -1.75
CA GLN A 260 19.39 3.98 -1.76
C GLN A 260 18.78 4.04 -3.16
N GLU A 261 19.59 4.28 -4.19
CA GLU A 261 19.16 4.30 -5.58
C GLU A 261 18.65 2.93 -6.03
N MET A 262 19.38 1.86 -5.74
CA MET A 262 18.97 0.49 -6.02
C MET A 262 17.66 0.15 -5.32
N PHE A 263 17.51 0.51 -4.04
CA PHE A 263 16.30 0.27 -3.26
C PHE A 263 15.08 0.94 -3.91
N LEU A 264 15.19 2.23 -4.26
CA LEU A 264 14.09 2.96 -4.92
C LEU A 264 13.81 2.42 -6.33
N LYS A 265 14.85 2.04 -7.09
CA LYS A 265 14.70 1.46 -8.43
C LYS A 265 13.89 0.15 -8.37
N VAL A 266 14.17 -0.72 -7.42
CA VAL A 266 13.43 -1.97 -7.23
C VAL A 266 12.01 -1.67 -6.73
N ALA A 267 11.87 -0.84 -5.71
CA ALA A 267 10.58 -0.53 -5.09
C ALA A 267 9.60 0.20 -6.02
N ARG A 268 10.12 0.89 -7.04
CA ARG A 268 9.35 1.63 -8.05
C ARG A 268 9.45 1.00 -9.44
N SER A 269 9.77 -0.31 -9.52
CA SER A 269 9.91 -1.02 -10.79
C SER A 269 8.57 -1.15 -11.51
N ARG A 270 8.52 -0.69 -12.78
CA ARG A 270 7.36 -0.84 -13.65
C ARG A 270 7.07 -2.32 -13.95
N GLU A 271 8.11 -3.11 -14.18
CA GLU A 271 7.99 -4.55 -14.44
C GLU A 271 7.35 -5.28 -13.27
N LEU A 272 7.83 -5.02 -12.05
CA LEU A 272 7.27 -5.60 -10.83
C LEU A 272 5.81 -5.19 -10.63
N TRP A 273 5.50 -3.93 -10.87
CA TRP A 273 4.14 -3.42 -10.82
C TRP A 273 3.20 -4.12 -11.80
N ASP A 274 3.55 -4.14 -13.09
CA ASP A 274 2.71 -4.71 -14.14
C ASP A 274 2.47 -6.21 -13.93
N LYS A 275 3.51 -6.93 -13.48
CA LYS A 275 3.39 -8.35 -13.09
C LYS A 275 2.33 -8.53 -12.01
N TRP A 276 2.40 -7.76 -10.93
CA TRP A 276 1.50 -7.93 -9.79
C TRP A 276 0.10 -7.37 -10.02
N VAL A 277 -0.06 -6.36 -10.86
CA VAL A 277 -1.39 -5.93 -11.34
C VAL A 277 -2.06 -7.09 -12.08
N LYS A 278 -1.34 -7.75 -12.99
CA LYS A 278 -1.87 -8.93 -13.69
C LYS A 278 -2.27 -10.04 -12.71
N VAL A 279 -1.40 -10.40 -11.78
CA VAL A 279 -1.67 -11.43 -10.77
C VAL A 279 -2.89 -11.06 -9.92
N HIS A 280 -2.96 -9.82 -9.46
CA HIS A 280 -4.01 -9.39 -8.54
C HIS A 280 -5.37 -9.22 -9.24
N GLU A 281 -5.42 -8.43 -10.32
CA GLU A 281 -6.69 -8.04 -10.93
C GLU A 281 -7.23 -9.11 -11.89
N GLN A 282 -6.35 -9.73 -12.69
CA GLN A 282 -6.80 -10.68 -13.71
C GLN A 282 -6.91 -12.10 -13.16
N GLU A 283 -5.90 -12.58 -12.43
CA GLU A 283 -5.86 -13.99 -12.01
C GLU A 283 -6.60 -14.20 -10.68
N GLN A 284 -6.25 -13.43 -9.63
CA GLN A 284 -6.83 -13.64 -8.30
C GLN A 284 -8.28 -13.14 -8.21
N ASP A 285 -8.56 -11.90 -8.62
CA ASP A 285 -9.92 -11.35 -8.52
C ASP A 285 -10.88 -12.09 -9.45
N GLY A 286 -10.46 -12.45 -10.67
CA GLY A 286 -11.26 -13.26 -11.59
C GLY A 286 -11.68 -14.61 -10.98
N ALA A 287 -10.73 -15.32 -10.36
CA ALA A 287 -10.99 -16.59 -9.69
C ALA A 287 -11.91 -16.42 -8.46
N ILE A 288 -11.70 -15.35 -7.68
CA ILE A 288 -12.52 -15.04 -6.49
C ILE A 288 -13.96 -14.69 -6.90
N ILE A 289 -14.15 -13.91 -7.96
CA ILE A 289 -15.47 -13.58 -8.49
C ILE A 289 -16.20 -14.85 -8.94
N ALA A 290 -15.52 -15.73 -9.68
CA ALA A 290 -16.10 -17.01 -10.12
C ALA A 290 -16.51 -17.88 -8.92
N GLU A 291 -15.65 -18.02 -7.93
CA GLU A 291 -15.94 -18.77 -6.71
C GLU A 291 -17.11 -18.15 -5.91
N ALA A 292 -17.12 -16.83 -5.74
CA ALA A 292 -18.20 -16.14 -5.02
C ALA A 292 -19.55 -16.30 -5.73
N LYS A 293 -19.58 -16.18 -7.07
CA LYS A 293 -20.80 -16.44 -7.86
C LYS A 293 -21.30 -17.87 -7.69
N SER A 294 -20.42 -18.87 -7.70
CA SER A 294 -20.80 -20.28 -7.45
C SER A 294 -21.40 -20.51 -6.08
N ARG A 295 -21.11 -19.64 -5.11
CA ARG A 295 -21.64 -19.63 -3.74
C ARG A 295 -22.92 -18.77 -3.59
N GLY A 296 -23.45 -18.23 -4.69
CA GLY A 296 -24.69 -17.44 -4.71
C GLY A 296 -24.51 -15.95 -4.41
N VAL A 297 -23.28 -15.42 -4.50
CA VAL A 297 -23.06 -13.97 -4.38
C VAL A 297 -23.39 -13.28 -5.70
N GLU A 298 -24.31 -12.33 -5.67
CA GLU A 298 -24.67 -11.47 -6.80
C GLU A 298 -23.57 -10.40 -6.98
N PHE A 299 -23.06 -10.25 -8.20
CA PHE A 299 -22.25 -9.09 -8.60
C PHE A 299 -23.12 -8.15 -9.40
N TYR A 300 -23.50 -7.05 -8.77
CA TYR A 300 -24.42 -6.06 -9.31
C TYR A 300 -23.65 -4.80 -9.75
N VAL A 301 -23.79 -4.44 -11.02
CA VAL A 301 -23.24 -3.17 -11.52
C VAL A 301 -24.32 -2.11 -11.35
N LEU A 302 -24.02 -1.09 -10.56
CA LEU A 302 -24.92 0.04 -10.37
C LEU A 302 -25.09 0.78 -11.70
N PRO A 303 -26.34 1.08 -12.14
CA PRO A 303 -26.57 1.84 -13.37
C PRO A 303 -25.81 3.16 -13.38
N GLU A 304 -25.31 3.58 -14.55
CA GLU A 304 -24.47 4.77 -14.70
C GLU A 304 -25.10 6.03 -14.09
N ALA A 305 -26.40 6.21 -14.28
CA ALA A 305 -27.14 7.33 -13.69
C ALA A 305 -27.11 7.33 -12.15
N GLU A 306 -27.15 6.16 -11.54
CA GLU A 306 -27.07 6.01 -10.08
C GLU A 306 -25.63 6.20 -9.58
N ALA A 307 -24.66 5.70 -10.34
CA ALA A 307 -23.23 5.91 -10.11
C ALA A 307 -22.89 7.41 -10.17
N GLU A 308 -23.45 8.15 -11.13
CA GLU A 308 -23.22 9.59 -11.26
C GLU A 308 -23.80 10.39 -10.06
N LYS A 309 -24.95 9.97 -9.51
CA LYS A 309 -25.48 10.56 -8.26
C LYS A 309 -24.49 10.37 -7.11
N MET A 310 -23.90 9.18 -7.01
CA MET A 310 -22.91 8.86 -5.99
C MET A 310 -21.64 9.73 -6.15
N TYR A 311 -21.14 9.91 -7.38
CA TYR A 311 -20.03 10.83 -7.66
C TYR A 311 -20.34 12.26 -7.22
N LYS A 312 -21.47 12.80 -7.67
CA LYS A 312 -21.89 14.17 -7.30
C LYS A 312 -21.98 14.35 -5.79
N ALA A 313 -22.52 13.35 -5.09
CA ALA A 313 -22.66 13.40 -3.63
C ALA A 313 -21.31 13.33 -2.91
N THR A 314 -20.31 12.61 -3.45
CA THR A 314 -19.06 12.34 -2.75
C THR A 314 -17.90 13.25 -3.17
N MET A 315 -17.98 13.95 -4.32
CA MET A 315 -16.90 14.86 -4.75
C MET A 315 -16.51 15.92 -3.70
N PRO A 316 -17.41 16.49 -2.87
CA PRO A 316 -17.03 17.44 -1.82
C PRO A 316 -16.11 16.86 -0.74
N VAL A 317 -15.90 15.54 -0.70
CA VAL A 317 -14.90 14.92 0.21
C VAL A 317 -13.49 15.43 -0.08
N TRP A 318 -13.18 15.82 -1.33
CA TRP A 318 -11.91 16.45 -1.68
C TRP A 318 -11.68 17.77 -0.93
N ASP A 319 -12.73 18.56 -0.69
CA ASP A 319 -12.61 19.81 0.06
C ASP A 319 -12.40 19.52 1.56
N TRP A 320 -13.08 18.50 2.09
CA TRP A 320 -12.84 18.02 3.44
C TRP A 320 -11.37 17.55 3.61
N TYR A 321 -10.84 16.76 2.68
CA TYR A 321 -9.46 16.30 2.69
C TYR A 321 -8.47 17.46 2.72
N ILE A 322 -8.67 18.47 1.86
CA ILE A 322 -7.83 19.67 1.85
C ILE A 322 -7.89 20.39 3.19
N THR A 323 -9.09 20.60 3.76
CA THR A 323 -9.27 21.26 5.06
C THR A 323 -8.55 20.51 6.17
N GLU A 324 -8.61 19.17 6.16
CA GLU A 324 -7.91 18.34 7.15
C GLU A 324 -6.39 18.46 7.00
N CYS A 325 -5.90 18.46 5.77
CA CYS A 325 -4.48 18.69 5.48
C CYS A 325 -4.02 20.10 5.84
N GLU A 326 -4.85 21.13 5.62
CA GLU A 326 -4.57 22.51 6.04
C GLU A 326 -4.39 22.61 7.55
N ARG A 327 -5.25 21.96 8.32
CA ARG A 327 -5.16 21.89 9.77
C ARG A 327 -3.85 21.27 10.26
N GLN A 328 -3.27 20.39 9.46
CA GLN A 328 -1.99 19.72 9.73
C GLN A 328 -0.78 20.38 9.03
N GLY A 329 -0.98 21.51 8.36
CA GLY A 329 0.08 22.29 7.70
C GLY A 329 0.51 21.78 6.32
N THR A 330 -0.25 20.84 5.72
CA THR A 330 0.05 20.22 4.40
C THR A 330 -0.98 20.58 3.31
N GLY A 331 -1.71 21.68 3.49
CA GLY A 331 -2.81 22.07 2.60
C GLY A 331 -2.38 22.44 1.19
N ALA A 332 -1.18 23.03 1.02
CA ALA A 332 -0.66 23.37 -0.31
C ALA A 332 -0.38 22.11 -1.13
N GLU A 333 0.30 21.15 -0.50
CA GLU A 333 0.61 19.84 -1.09
C GLU A 333 -0.64 19.03 -1.37
N ALA A 334 -1.65 19.09 -0.50
CA ALA A 334 -2.95 18.44 -0.72
C ALA A 334 -3.70 18.99 -1.94
N ARG A 335 -3.65 20.31 -2.16
CA ARG A 335 -4.22 20.93 -3.36
C ARG A 335 -3.48 20.50 -4.64
N GLU A 336 -2.16 20.39 -4.57
CA GLU A 336 -1.36 19.87 -5.68
C GLU A 336 -1.68 18.41 -5.99
N VAL A 337 -1.77 17.56 -4.98
CA VAL A 337 -2.20 16.15 -5.11
C VAL A 337 -3.58 16.05 -5.75
N ARG A 338 -4.57 16.84 -5.25
CA ARG A 338 -5.91 16.90 -5.85
C ARG A 338 -5.85 17.26 -7.34
N LYS A 339 -5.10 18.30 -7.68
CA LYS A 339 -4.97 18.75 -9.07
C LYS A 339 -4.40 17.64 -9.96
N LEU A 340 -3.28 17.05 -9.58
CA LEU A 340 -2.62 16.00 -10.35
C LEU A 340 -3.53 14.77 -10.57
N ILE A 341 -4.22 14.33 -9.54
CA ILE A 341 -5.10 13.17 -9.60
C ILE A 341 -6.33 13.47 -10.45
N LEU A 342 -7.03 14.58 -10.21
CA LEU A 342 -8.24 14.92 -10.95
C LEU A 342 -7.98 15.28 -12.41
N ASP A 343 -6.88 15.98 -12.70
CA ASP A 343 -6.48 16.27 -14.09
C ASP A 343 -6.28 14.97 -14.86
N ARG A 344 -5.58 13.98 -14.26
CA ARG A 344 -5.37 12.67 -14.88
C ARG A 344 -6.68 11.89 -15.04
N PHE A 345 -7.53 11.90 -14.00
CA PHE A 345 -8.82 11.21 -14.03
C PHE A 345 -9.75 11.75 -15.12
N TYR A 346 -9.76 13.06 -15.36
CA TYR A 346 -10.64 13.69 -16.36
C TYR A 346 -10.01 13.79 -17.75
N ALA A 347 -8.69 13.74 -17.89
CA ALA A 347 -8.02 13.81 -19.19
C ALA A 347 -8.48 12.73 -20.18
N ASN A 348 -8.85 11.55 -19.66
CA ASN A 348 -9.27 10.40 -20.45
C ASN A 348 -10.81 10.33 -20.65
N LYS A 349 -11.55 11.39 -20.31
CA LYS A 349 -13.01 11.48 -20.55
C LYS A 349 -13.39 12.04 -21.93
N LYS A 350 -12.37 12.41 -22.75
CA LYS A 350 -12.59 12.97 -24.09
C LYS A 350 -12.59 11.89 -25.15
#